data_6f7119c1f2e9b88e5de95a4b633be3b9
#
_entry.id   6f7119c1f2e9b88e5de95a4b633be3b9
#
_cell.length_a   1.000
_cell.length_b   1.000
_cell.length_c   1.000
_cell.angle_alpha   90.00
_cell.angle_beta   90.00
_cell.angle_gamma   90.00
#
_symmetry.space_group_name_H-M   'P 1'
#
loop_
_entity.id
_entity.type
_entity.pdbx_description
1 polymer ?
#
loop_
_entity_poly.entity_id
_entity_poly.type
_entity_poly.pdbx_seq_one_letter_code
_entity_poly.pdbx_strand_id
1 'polypeptide(L)'
;MKKRLVLTATTIGAMALTASASTTADTLNLQEVTVTAIKQGTDIRNLAISATEIRRNDLERNGITGTKSAADMVPNIYIPDYGSRMTSTIYVRGLGTRIDQPTLGLNIDNVPVLCKENYDFDMMDITKVEMLRGPQSTLFGRNTMAGVMNIYTLSPLSYAGTRALIQYSSHNTYKIGASHYMKLANNLGIAFNILHNATDGEFRNAYNGKKTAS
;
A
#
# COMPACT_ATOMS: atom_id res chain seq x y z
N MET A 1 -45.77 22.37 21.26
CA MET A 1 -44.70 22.54 20.23
C MET A 1 -43.71 21.37 20.18
N LYS A 2 -44.14 20.10 20.39
CA LYS A 2 -43.25 18.91 20.40
C LYS A 2 -43.52 17.87 19.30
N LYS A 3 -44.40 18.15 18.33
CA LYS A 3 -44.78 17.19 17.26
C LYS A 3 -44.19 17.47 15.87
N ARG A 4 -43.40 18.52 15.68
CA ARG A 4 -42.82 18.87 14.38
C ARG A 4 -41.33 18.46 14.21
N LEU A 5 -40.69 17.96 15.28
CA LEU A 5 -39.27 17.59 15.25
C LEU A 5 -39.00 16.12 14.89
N VAL A 6 -40.04 15.29 14.85
CA VAL A 6 -39.90 13.84 14.59
C VAL A 6 -40.03 13.51 13.10
N LEU A 7 -40.57 14.43 12.29
CA LEU A 7 -40.86 14.16 10.86
C LEU A 7 -39.69 14.48 9.91
N THR A 8 -38.67 15.16 10.40
CA THR A 8 -37.49 15.50 9.58
C THR A 8 -36.32 14.51 9.69
N ALA A 9 -36.37 13.60 10.66
CA ALA A 9 -35.33 12.58 10.84
C ALA A 9 -35.54 11.31 9.99
N THR A 10 -36.76 11.12 9.47
CA THR A 10 -37.11 9.90 8.69
C THR A 10 -36.87 10.02 7.19
N THR A 11 -36.55 11.20 6.67
CA THR A 11 -36.32 11.39 5.22
C THR A 11 -34.86 11.26 4.79
N ILE A 12 -33.92 11.19 5.73
CA ILE A 12 -32.48 11.01 5.42
C ILE A 12 -32.10 9.51 5.32
N GLY A 13 -32.94 8.61 5.82
CA GLY A 13 -32.69 7.17 5.83
C GLY A 13 -33.02 6.39 4.54
N ALA A 14 -33.62 7.03 3.53
CA ALA A 14 -34.15 6.33 2.37
C ALA A 14 -33.35 6.51 1.06
N MET A 15 -32.15 7.08 1.12
CA MET A 15 -31.19 7.00 0.01
C MET A 15 -30.24 5.81 0.22
N ALA A 16 -30.83 4.66 0.47
CA ALA A 16 -30.10 3.41 0.57
C ALA A 16 -30.00 2.76 -0.81
N LEU A 17 -28.78 2.67 -1.29
CA LEU A 17 -28.15 1.49 -1.85
C LEU A 17 -29.00 0.69 -2.85
N THR A 18 -28.97 1.09 -4.09
CA THR A 18 -29.03 0.12 -5.18
C THR A 18 -27.59 -0.34 -5.46
N ALA A 19 -27.05 -1.20 -4.63
CA ALA A 19 -25.89 -1.99 -4.97
C ALA A 19 -26.33 -3.04 -6.00
N SER A 20 -26.13 -2.76 -7.27
CA SER A 20 -26.23 -3.79 -8.33
C SER A 20 -25.07 -4.75 -8.15
N ALA A 21 -25.31 -5.86 -7.47
CA ALA A 21 -24.40 -6.99 -7.48
C ALA A 21 -24.46 -7.63 -8.89
N SER A 22 -23.56 -7.25 -9.77
CA SER A 22 -23.30 -8.01 -10.99
C SER A 22 -22.51 -9.24 -10.61
N THR A 23 -23.18 -10.39 -10.48
CA THR A 23 -22.54 -11.70 -10.48
C THR A 23 -22.03 -11.99 -11.89
N THR A 24 -20.83 -11.51 -12.19
CA THR A 24 -20.06 -12.07 -13.30
C THR A 24 -19.50 -13.40 -12.83
N ALA A 25 -19.89 -14.48 -13.49
CA ALA A 25 -19.28 -15.80 -13.29
C ALA A 25 -17.78 -15.65 -13.51
N ASP A 26 -17.02 -15.90 -12.43
CA ASP A 26 -15.58 -15.78 -12.38
C ASP A 26 -14.97 -16.96 -13.13
N THR A 27 -14.83 -16.83 -14.45
CA THR A 27 -13.87 -17.65 -15.17
C THR A 27 -12.50 -17.21 -14.67
N LEU A 28 -11.81 -18.07 -13.92
CA LEU A 28 -10.43 -17.90 -13.49
C LEU A 28 -9.54 -17.71 -14.72
N ASN A 29 -9.53 -16.51 -15.25
CA ASN A 29 -8.52 -16.08 -16.20
C ASN A 29 -7.27 -15.87 -15.36
N LEU A 30 -6.40 -16.88 -15.34
CA LEU A 30 -5.06 -16.77 -14.76
C LEU A 30 -4.33 -15.71 -15.59
N GLN A 31 -4.44 -14.46 -15.16
CA GLN A 31 -3.70 -13.38 -15.78
C GLN A 31 -2.21 -13.67 -15.67
N GLU A 32 -1.53 -13.65 -16.80
CA GLU A 32 -0.09 -13.74 -16.87
C GLU A 32 0.55 -12.73 -15.92
N VAL A 33 1.42 -13.20 -15.03
CA VAL A 33 2.14 -12.36 -14.08
C VAL A 33 3.39 -11.82 -14.80
N THR A 34 3.33 -10.58 -15.24
CA THR A 34 4.43 -9.93 -15.95
C THR A 34 5.16 -8.98 -15.00
N VAL A 35 6.41 -9.31 -14.67
CA VAL A 35 7.28 -8.43 -13.88
C VAL A 35 7.84 -7.32 -14.78
N THR A 36 7.54 -6.09 -14.44
CA THR A 36 7.96 -4.89 -15.18
C THR A 36 9.27 -4.33 -14.64
N ALA A 37 9.67 -4.73 -13.43
CA ALA A 37 10.84 -4.22 -12.73
C ALA A 37 12.16 -4.35 -13.50
N ILE A 38 12.28 -5.33 -14.38
CA ILE A 38 13.50 -5.55 -15.17
C ILE A 38 13.55 -4.68 -16.42
N LYS A 39 12.63 -3.71 -16.57
CA LYS A 39 12.48 -2.85 -17.76
C LYS A 39 12.25 -3.62 -19.07
N GLN A 40 12.01 -4.91 -18.97
CA GLN A 40 11.61 -5.80 -20.05
C GLN A 40 10.39 -6.54 -19.50
N GLY A 41 9.24 -6.39 -20.15
CA GLY A 41 8.03 -7.12 -19.76
C GLY A 41 8.24 -8.62 -19.94
N THR A 42 8.84 -9.26 -18.95
CA THR A 42 9.19 -10.69 -18.98
C THR A 42 8.31 -11.43 -17.99
N ASP A 43 7.77 -12.57 -18.38
CA ASP A 43 7.02 -13.45 -17.50
C ASP A 43 7.90 -13.85 -16.30
N ILE A 44 7.34 -13.77 -15.10
CA ILE A 44 8.01 -14.11 -13.83
C ILE A 44 8.64 -15.52 -13.86
N ARG A 45 8.06 -16.46 -14.63
CA ARG A 45 8.55 -17.83 -14.77
C ARG A 45 9.86 -17.92 -15.55
N ASN A 46 10.12 -16.96 -16.41
CA ASN A 46 11.32 -16.93 -17.26
C ASN A 46 12.45 -16.09 -16.66
N LEU A 47 12.23 -15.55 -15.45
CA LEU A 47 13.23 -14.76 -14.75
C LEU A 47 14.23 -15.67 -14.02
N ALA A 48 15.52 -15.43 -14.22
CA ALA A 48 16.58 -16.06 -13.42
C ALA A 48 16.67 -15.51 -11.99
N ILE A 49 15.66 -14.76 -11.56
CA ILE A 49 15.61 -14.04 -10.27
C ILE A 49 14.34 -14.46 -9.53
N SER A 50 14.45 -14.64 -8.22
CA SER A 50 13.28 -14.89 -7.38
C SER A 50 12.47 -13.61 -7.23
N ALA A 51 11.33 -13.54 -7.89
CA ALA A 51 10.40 -12.43 -7.85
C ALA A 51 9.06 -12.83 -7.21
N THR A 52 8.40 -11.87 -6.58
CA THR A 52 7.02 -11.99 -6.08
C THR A 52 6.27 -10.73 -6.50
N GLU A 53 5.12 -10.90 -7.11
CA GLU A 53 4.19 -9.83 -7.43
C GLU A 53 2.98 -9.93 -6.51
N ILE A 54 2.60 -8.82 -5.88
CA ILE A 54 1.37 -8.67 -5.12
C ILE A 54 0.51 -7.67 -5.87
N ARG A 55 -0.65 -8.13 -6.32
CA ARG A 55 -1.58 -7.30 -7.08
C ARG A 55 -2.51 -6.52 -6.16
N ARG A 56 -3.10 -5.49 -6.69
CA ARG A 56 -4.10 -4.68 -5.99
C ARG A 56 -5.17 -5.53 -5.28
N ASN A 57 -5.75 -6.50 -5.97
CA ASN A 57 -6.81 -7.34 -5.41
C ASN A 57 -6.34 -8.10 -4.16
N ASP A 58 -5.08 -8.53 -4.13
CA ASP A 58 -4.50 -9.23 -3.00
C ASP A 58 -4.23 -8.27 -1.83
N LEU A 59 -3.78 -7.05 -2.13
CA LEU A 59 -3.61 -5.98 -1.15
C LEU A 59 -4.95 -5.59 -0.51
N GLU A 60 -5.98 -5.37 -1.32
CA GLU A 60 -7.31 -4.99 -0.85
C GLU A 60 -8.00 -6.11 -0.05
N ARG A 61 -7.92 -7.36 -0.51
CA ARG A 61 -8.49 -8.53 0.20
C ARG A 61 -7.86 -8.76 1.57
N ASN A 62 -6.58 -8.52 1.69
CA ASN A 62 -5.84 -8.71 2.94
C ASN A 62 -5.78 -7.43 3.79
N GLY A 63 -6.43 -6.35 3.37
CA GLY A 63 -6.44 -5.07 4.10
C GLY A 63 -5.06 -4.43 4.23
N ILE A 64 -4.17 -4.69 3.28
CA ILE A 64 -2.79 -4.21 3.30
C ILE A 64 -2.77 -2.77 2.81
N THR A 65 -2.30 -1.90 3.68
CA THR A 65 -2.22 -0.45 3.41
C THR A 65 -0.83 0.13 3.63
N GLY A 66 0.12 -0.66 4.08
CA GLY A 66 1.48 -0.20 4.36
C GLY A 66 2.54 -1.13 3.81
N THR A 67 3.76 -0.63 3.70
CA THR A 67 4.94 -1.39 3.23
C THR A 67 5.27 -2.57 4.12
N LYS A 68 5.14 -2.43 5.45
CA LYS A 68 5.36 -3.53 6.41
C LYS A 68 4.40 -4.69 6.13
N SER A 69 3.10 -4.39 6.09
CA SER A 69 2.08 -5.41 5.83
C SER A 69 2.22 -6.05 4.44
N ALA A 70 2.68 -5.30 3.43
CA ALA A 70 2.98 -5.85 2.11
C ALA A 70 4.18 -6.81 2.16
N ALA A 71 5.18 -6.51 2.98
CA ALA A 71 6.34 -7.38 3.15
C ALA A 71 5.98 -8.73 3.80
N ASP A 72 4.99 -8.77 4.69
CA ASP A 72 4.52 -10.00 5.34
C ASP A 72 3.96 -11.04 4.34
N MET A 73 3.48 -10.58 3.17
CA MET A 73 3.05 -11.48 2.11
C MET A 73 4.20 -12.08 1.29
N VAL A 74 5.42 -11.59 1.47
CA VAL A 74 6.56 -12.01 0.66
C VAL A 74 7.45 -12.97 1.46
N PRO A 75 7.67 -14.20 1.01
CA PRO A 75 8.53 -15.13 1.72
C PRO A 75 9.98 -14.63 1.80
N ASN A 76 10.62 -14.90 2.95
CA ASN A 76 12.01 -14.52 3.25
C ASN A 76 12.25 -13.00 3.34
N ILE A 77 11.22 -12.23 3.66
CA ILE A 77 11.34 -10.83 4.07
C ILE A 77 10.82 -10.72 5.50
N TYR A 78 11.50 -9.90 6.27
CA TYR A 78 11.11 -9.61 7.64
C TYR A 78 11.39 -8.14 7.96
N ILE A 79 10.36 -7.44 8.39
CA ILE A 79 10.45 -6.05 8.85
C ILE A 79 10.00 -6.03 10.31
N PRO A 80 10.95 -6.04 11.27
CA PRO A 80 10.60 -5.98 12.68
C PRO A 80 9.97 -4.62 13.00
N ASP A 81 8.96 -4.65 13.86
CA ASP A 81 8.40 -3.43 14.42
C ASP A 81 9.11 -3.07 15.72
N TYR A 82 9.75 -1.92 15.73
CA TYR A 82 10.43 -1.37 16.91
C TYR A 82 9.59 -0.31 17.63
N GLY A 83 8.31 -0.18 17.28
CA GLY A 83 7.41 0.85 17.80
C GLY A 83 7.70 2.25 17.24
N SER A 84 8.49 2.35 16.20
CA SER A 84 8.81 3.61 15.52
C SER A 84 9.00 3.38 14.02
N ARG A 85 8.42 4.23 13.20
CA ARG A 85 8.61 4.23 11.75
C ARG A 85 10.07 4.50 11.36
N MET A 86 10.76 5.32 12.13
CA MET A 86 12.13 5.77 11.82
C MET A 86 13.21 4.71 12.03
N THR A 87 12.94 3.65 12.78
CA THR A 87 13.96 2.66 13.15
C THR A 87 13.79 1.31 12.46
N SER A 88 12.85 1.20 11.57
CA SER A 88 12.56 -0.06 10.86
C SER A 88 13.78 -0.52 10.04
N THR A 89 14.13 -1.78 10.23
CA THR A 89 15.15 -2.47 9.43
C THR A 89 14.47 -3.51 8.57
N ILE A 90 14.89 -3.64 7.33
CA ILE A 90 14.36 -4.66 6.42
C ILE A 90 15.40 -5.76 6.25
N TYR A 91 15.00 -6.99 6.54
CA TYR A 91 15.80 -8.18 6.30
C TYR A 91 15.25 -8.95 5.11
N VAL A 92 16.12 -9.27 4.17
CA VAL A 92 15.81 -10.12 3.03
C VAL A 92 16.76 -11.31 3.04
N ARG A 93 16.24 -12.52 3.19
CA ARG A 93 17.05 -13.74 3.31
C ARG A 93 18.11 -13.66 4.43
N GLY A 94 17.80 -12.95 5.52
CA GLY A 94 18.72 -12.71 6.63
C GLY A 94 19.71 -11.56 6.43
N LEU A 95 19.78 -10.98 5.24
CA LEU A 95 20.61 -9.79 4.98
C LEU A 95 19.84 -8.54 5.37
N GLY A 96 20.38 -7.76 6.28
CA GLY A 96 19.79 -6.49 6.70
C GLY A 96 20.83 -5.64 7.40
N THR A 97 20.60 -4.33 7.45
CA THR A 97 21.43 -3.39 8.19
C THR A 97 20.58 -2.63 9.20
N ARG A 98 21.02 -2.63 10.44
CA ARG A 98 20.34 -1.92 11.52
C ARG A 98 20.64 -0.42 11.52
N ILE A 99 21.85 -0.07 11.14
CA ILE A 99 22.43 1.28 11.16
C ILE A 99 22.81 1.61 9.72
N ASP A 100 22.67 2.84 9.30
CA ASP A 100 23.05 3.38 7.99
C ASP A 100 22.19 2.92 6.79
N GLN A 101 22.84 2.57 5.69
CA GLN A 101 22.21 2.35 4.39
C GLN A 101 21.36 1.08 4.36
N PRO A 102 20.17 1.12 3.78
CA PRO A 102 19.36 -0.08 3.61
C PRO A 102 20.02 -1.05 2.63
N THR A 103 19.80 -2.34 2.85
CA THR A 103 20.22 -3.39 1.91
C THR A 103 19.17 -3.70 0.87
N LEU A 104 17.93 -3.32 1.14
CA LEU A 104 16.80 -3.41 0.21
C LEU A 104 16.54 -2.04 -0.40
N GLY A 105 16.55 -1.96 -1.73
CA GLY A 105 16.11 -0.78 -2.46
C GLY A 105 14.58 -0.68 -2.49
N LEU A 106 14.05 0.52 -2.26
CA LEU A 106 12.64 0.82 -2.45
C LEU A 106 12.48 1.83 -3.57
N ASN A 107 11.65 1.50 -4.54
CA ASN A 107 11.27 2.41 -5.62
C ASN A 107 9.76 2.62 -5.64
N ILE A 108 9.34 3.84 -5.87
CA ILE A 108 7.94 4.20 -6.11
C ILE A 108 7.87 4.78 -7.53
N ASP A 109 7.12 4.14 -8.41
CA ASP A 109 7.02 4.51 -9.82
C ASP A 109 8.38 4.75 -10.50
N ASN A 110 9.34 3.86 -10.21
CA ASN A 110 10.74 3.90 -10.65
C ASN A 110 11.60 5.03 -10.04
N VAL A 111 11.09 5.76 -9.05
CA VAL A 111 11.87 6.75 -8.30
C VAL A 111 12.41 6.10 -7.02
N PRO A 112 13.74 6.07 -6.81
CA PRO A 112 14.30 5.45 -5.62
C PRO A 112 14.07 6.30 -4.35
N VAL A 113 13.60 5.64 -3.30
CA VAL A 113 13.56 6.19 -1.95
C VAL A 113 14.92 5.96 -1.30
N LEU A 114 15.61 7.02 -0.96
CA LEU A 114 17.01 6.95 -0.54
C LEU A 114 17.20 6.72 0.96
N CYS A 115 16.25 7.20 1.77
CA CYS A 115 16.31 7.14 3.23
C CYS A 115 15.43 6.01 3.74
N LYS A 116 15.97 5.11 4.55
CA LYS A 116 15.22 3.98 5.12
C LYS A 116 14.08 4.41 6.05
N GLU A 117 14.21 5.58 6.66
CA GLU A 117 13.20 6.19 7.51
C GLU A 117 11.88 6.45 6.77
N ASN A 118 11.97 6.60 5.45
CA ASN A 118 10.82 6.81 4.57
C ASN A 118 10.28 5.51 3.95
N TYR A 119 10.73 4.34 4.42
CA TYR A 119 10.28 3.06 3.87
C TYR A 119 8.95 2.59 4.45
N ASP A 120 8.59 3.08 5.63
CA ASP A 120 7.30 2.79 6.24
C ASP A 120 6.32 3.92 5.99
N PHE A 121 5.51 3.76 4.98
CA PHE A 121 4.45 4.70 4.64
C PHE A 121 3.15 3.97 4.32
N ASP A 122 2.06 4.65 4.57
CA ASP A 122 0.74 4.17 4.19
C ASP A 122 0.54 4.36 2.70
N MET A 123 0.00 3.34 2.08
CA MET A 123 -0.20 3.27 0.64
C MET A 123 -1.69 3.33 0.31
N MET A 124 -2.05 4.22 -0.57
CA MET A 124 -3.36 4.28 -1.19
C MET A 124 -3.19 4.21 -2.71
N ASP A 125 -4.13 3.54 -3.37
CA ASP A 125 -4.16 3.46 -4.83
C ASP A 125 -2.94 2.79 -5.48
N ILE A 126 -2.41 1.75 -4.82
CA ILE A 126 -1.38 0.91 -5.41
C ILE A 126 -1.99 0.00 -6.48
N THR A 127 -1.30 -0.12 -7.60
CA THR A 127 -1.64 -1.07 -8.67
C THR A 127 -1.03 -2.43 -8.41
N LYS A 128 0.25 -2.45 -8.05
CA LYS A 128 0.99 -3.67 -7.71
C LYS A 128 2.25 -3.35 -6.91
N VAL A 129 2.72 -4.35 -6.17
CA VAL A 129 4.03 -4.34 -5.53
C VAL A 129 4.84 -5.50 -6.11
N GLU A 130 6.01 -5.22 -6.63
CA GLU A 130 6.95 -6.22 -7.13
C GLU A 130 8.15 -6.31 -6.19
N MET A 131 8.48 -7.52 -5.76
CA MET A 131 9.61 -7.78 -4.91
C MET A 131 10.62 -8.69 -5.60
N LEU A 132 11.79 -8.17 -5.90
CA LEU A 132 12.92 -8.90 -6.45
C LEU A 132 13.88 -9.24 -5.32
N ARG A 133 14.10 -10.53 -5.08
CA ARG A 133 14.97 -11.02 -4.00
C ARG A 133 16.31 -11.47 -4.55
N GLY A 134 17.36 -10.84 -4.11
CA GLY A 134 18.76 -11.06 -4.53
C GLY A 134 19.38 -9.78 -5.07
N PRO A 135 20.70 -9.76 -5.30
CA PRO A 135 21.41 -8.56 -5.71
C PRO A 135 20.89 -7.98 -7.03
N GLN A 136 20.56 -6.69 -7.02
CA GLN A 136 20.02 -5.96 -8.17
C GLN A 136 20.81 -4.66 -8.45
N SER A 137 22.05 -4.58 -7.99
CA SER A 137 22.84 -3.35 -8.02
C SER A 137 23.18 -2.87 -9.45
N THR A 138 23.21 -3.77 -10.41
CA THR A 138 23.49 -3.42 -11.82
C THR A 138 22.38 -2.62 -12.48
N LEU A 139 21.10 -2.86 -12.08
CA LEU A 139 19.94 -2.19 -12.66
C LEU A 139 19.43 -1.04 -11.81
N PHE A 140 19.50 -1.19 -10.48
CA PHE A 140 18.88 -0.28 -9.53
C PHE A 140 19.89 0.51 -8.68
N GLY A 141 21.18 0.23 -8.84
CA GLY A 141 22.26 0.97 -8.17
C GLY A 141 22.41 0.61 -6.69
N ARG A 142 22.71 1.63 -5.88
CA ARG A 142 23.02 1.46 -4.44
C ARG A 142 21.82 0.94 -3.66
N ASN A 143 22.08 0.40 -2.47
CA ASN A 143 21.09 -0.08 -1.50
C ASN A 143 20.27 -1.29 -1.97
N THR A 144 20.70 -2.01 -3.00
CA THR A 144 19.95 -3.11 -3.62
C THR A 144 20.69 -4.45 -3.56
N MET A 145 21.51 -4.61 -2.51
CA MET A 145 22.33 -5.81 -2.33
C MET A 145 21.49 -7.03 -1.94
N ALA A 146 20.44 -6.85 -1.14
CA ALA A 146 19.55 -7.93 -0.72
C ALA A 146 18.33 -8.09 -1.65
N GLY A 147 17.94 -7.03 -2.33
CA GLY A 147 16.80 -7.03 -3.23
C GLY A 147 16.28 -5.63 -3.54
N VAL A 148 15.15 -5.59 -4.25
CA VAL A 148 14.43 -4.36 -4.59
C VAL A 148 12.94 -4.59 -4.43
N MET A 149 12.26 -3.65 -3.78
CA MET A 149 10.81 -3.53 -3.75
C MET A 149 10.40 -2.38 -4.67
N ASN A 150 9.59 -2.69 -5.68
CA ASN A 150 9.03 -1.68 -6.58
C ASN A 150 7.53 -1.57 -6.33
N ILE A 151 7.07 -0.37 -6.06
CA ILE A 151 5.66 -0.04 -5.83
C ILE A 151 5.19 0.77 -7.03
N TYR A 152 4.11 0.34 -7.64
CA TYR A 152 3.49 1.04 -8.76
C TYR A 152 2.15 1.62 -8.33
N THR A 153 2.00 2.91 -8.51
CA THR A 153 0.77 3.62 -8.18
C THR A 153 -0.19 3.71 -9.37
N LEU A 154 -1.41 4.12 -9.10
CA LEU A 154 -2.42 4.29 -10.13
C LEU A 154 -2.14 5.56 -10.95
N SER A 155 -1.97 5.41 -12.24
CA SER A 155 -1.70 6.53 -13.13
C SER A 155 -2.98 7.28 -13.53
N PRO A 156 -3.03 8.62 -13.42
CA PRO A 156 -4.17 9.41 -13.91
C PRO A 156 -4.33 9.41 -15.44
N LEU A 157 -3.32 8.90 -16.17
CA LEU A 157 -3.43 8.73 -17.63
C LEU A 157 -4.19 7.46 -18.00
N SER A 158 -4.11 6.42 -17.16
CA SER A 158 -4.76 5.13 -17.41
C SER A 158 -6.10 4.97 -16.67
N TYR A 159 -6.32 5.76 -15.63
CA TYR A 159 -7.52 5.70 -14.82
C TYR A 159 -8.08 7.09 -14.57
N ALA A 160 -9.38 7.27 -14.72
CA ALA A 160 -10.10 8.48 -14.34
C ALA A 160 -11.28 8.07 -13.44
N GLY A 161 -11.42 8.73 -12.30
CA GLY A 161 -12.47 8.43 -11.33
C GLY A 161 -12.14 8.85 -9.91
N THR A 162 -13.10 8.62 -9.02
CA THR A 162 -12.95 8.90 -7.58
C THR A 162 -12.94 7.60 -6.82
N ARG A 163 -12.08 7.49 -5.83
CA ARG A 163 -12.00 6.37 -4.90
C ARG A 163 -12.10 6.89 -3.48
N ALA A 164 -12.73 6.13 -2.62
CA ALA A 164 -12.80 6.41 -1.19
C ALA A 164 -12.40 5.16 -0.42
N LEU A 165 -11.67 5.35 0.68
CA LEU A 165 -11.26 4.32 1.61
C LEU A 165 -11.76 4.70 3.00
N ILE A 166 -12.48 3.79 3.65
CA ILE A 166 -12.82 3.89 5.06
C ILE A 166 -12.48 2.54 5.68
N GLN A 167 -11.59 2.54 6.63
CA GLN A 167 -11.17 1.34 7.36
C GLN A 167 -11.19 1.63 8.86
N TYR A 168 -11.74 0.69 9.62
CA TYR A 168 -11.74 0.74 11.07
C TYR A 168 -11.17 -0.57 11.61
N SER A 169 -10.29 -0.50 12.61
CA SER A 169 -9.61 -1.64 13.19
C SER A 169 -9.54 -1.52 14.73
N SER A 170 -8.97 -2.52 15.37
CA SER A 170 -8.76 -2.54 16.82
C SER A 170 -7.95 -1.33 17.30
N HIS A 171 -7.96 -1.07 18.61
CA HIS A 171 -7.30 0.09 19.25
C HIS A 171 -7.75 1.45 18.72
N ASN A 172 -9.04 1.55 18.31
CA ASN A 172 -9.62 2.76 17.73
C ASN A 172 -8.78 3.29 16.54
N THR A 173 -8.21 2.36 15.76
CA THR A 173 -7.47 2.70 14.54
C THR A 173 -8.45 2.93 13.42
N TYR A 174 -8.39 4.10 12.80
CA TYR A 174 -9.19 4.39 11.61
C TYR A 174 -8.36 5.04 10.51
N LYS A 175 -8.66 4.64 9.29
CA LYS A 175 -8.09 5.23 8.08
C LYS A 175 -9.22 5.76 7.22
N ILE A 176 -9.11 7.00 6.81
CA ILE A 176 -10.06 7.64 5.90
C ILE A 176 -9.24 8.24 4.77
N GLY A 177 -9.56 7.86 3.56
CA GLY A 177 -8.88 8.36 2.39
C GLY A 177 -9.82 8.65 1.24
N ALA A 178 -9.44 9.60 0.42
CA ALA A 178 -10.11 9.89 -0.85
C ALA A 178 -9.07 10.22 -1.91
N SER A 179 -9.29 9.72 -3.10
CA SER A 179 -8.48 10.05 -4.27
C SER A 179 -9.36 10.37 -5.45
N HIS A 180 -8.93 11.34 -6.24
CA HIS A 180 -9.58 11.73 -7.48
C HIS A 180 -8.56 11.81 -8.60
N TYR A 181 -8.84 11.10 -9.68
CA TYR A 181 -8.00 11.01 -10.87
C TYR A 181 -8.73 11.62 -12.05
N MET A 182 -8.09 12.53 -12.74
CA MET A 182 -8.65 13.21 -13.89
C MET A 182 -7.62 13.26 -15.03
N LYS A 183 -8.03 12.78 -16.20
CA LYS A 183 -7.25 12.91 -17.42
C LYS A 183 -7.68 14.20 -18.13
N LEU A 184 -6.76 15.16 -18.22
CA LEU A 184 -7.02 16.46 -18.88
C LEU A 184 -6.71 16.41 -20.37
N ALA A 185 -5.67 15.68 -20.77
CA ALA A 185 -5.26 15.50 -22.17
C ALA A 185 -4.63 14.13 -22.34
N ASN A 186 -4.25 13.76 -23.56
CA ASN A 186 -3.62 12.46 -23.82
C ASN A 186 -2.32 12.27 -23.03
N ASN A 187 -1.58 13.36 -22.77
CA ASN A 187 -0.30 13.32 -22.07
C ASN A 187 -0.33 14.02 -20.71
N LEU A 188 -1.52 14.48 -20.26
CA LEU A 188 -1.65 15.21 -19.00
C LEU A 188 -2.77 14.61 -18.15
N GLY A 189 -2.43 14.18 -16.96
CA GLY A 189 -3.38 13.75 -15.95
C GLY A 189 -3.03 14.37 -14.60
N ILE A 190 -4.05 14.57 -13.78
CA ILE A 190 -3.92 15.10 -12.41
C ILE A 190 -4.52 14.05 -11.45
N ALA A 191 -3.84 13.84 -10.33
CA ALA A 191 -4.33 13.05 -9.23
C ALA A 191 -4.26 13.85 -7.94
N PHE A 192 -5.33 13.80 -7.16
CA PHE A 192 -5.41 14.34 -5.81
C PHE A 192 -5.65 13.18 -4.85
N ASN A 193 -4.76 13.03 -3.87
CA ASN A 193 -4.88 11.99 -2.86
C ASN A 193 -4.82 12.62 -1.48
N ILE A 194 -5.76 12.23 -0.63
CA ILE A 194 -5.79 12.58 0.79
C ILE A 194 -5.94 11.28 1.57
N LEU A 195 -5.10 11.09 2.57
CA LEU A 195 -5.18 9.96 3.49
C LEU A 195 -4.97 10.47 4.91
N HIS A 196 -5.90 10.12 5.79
CA HIS A 196 -5.79 10.36 7.22
C HIS A 196 -5.82 9.03 7.96
N ASN A 197 -4.81 8.81 8.77
CA ASN A 197 -4.66 7.63 9.61
C ASN A 197 -4.50 8.08 11.05
N ALA A 198 -5.25 7.49 11.96
CA ALA A 198 -5.12 7.74 13.38
C ALA A 198 -5.34 6.45 14.17
N THR A 199 -4.59 6.31 15.26
CA THR A 199 -4.71 5.19 16.21
C THR A 199 -4.50 5.67 17.63
N ASP A 200 -5.19 5.04 18.58
CA ASP A 200 -4.96 5.27 20.00
C ASP A 200 -3.65 4.61 20.49
N GLY A 201 -3.01 3.77 19.66
CA GLY A 201 -1.82 3.01 20.02
C GLY A 201 -2.11 1.83 20.96
N GLU A 202 -1.16 0.92 21.01
CA GLU A 202 -1.28 -0.31 21.82
C GLU A 202 -0.70 -0.15 23.22
N PHE A 203 0.20 0.79 23.41
CA PHE A 203 0.93 0.97 24.65
C PHE A 203 0.38 2.13 25.48
N ARG A 204 0.44 2.00 26.79
CA ARG A 204 0.21 3.08 27.72
C ARG A 204 1.50 3.51 28.39
N ASN A 205 1.74 4.80 28.43
CA ASN A 205 2.85 5.35 29.19
C ASN A 205 2.59 5.09 30.69
N ALA A 206 3.50 4.36 31.33
CA ALA A 206 3.37 3.97 32.72
C ALA A 206 3.39 5.18 33.70
N TYR A 207 3.99 6.29 33.28
CA TYR A 207 4.13 7.48 34.13
C TYR A 207 2.87 8.36 34.11
N ASN A 208 2.28 8.60 32.94
CA ASN A 208 1.15 9.55 32.82
C ASN A 208 -0.17 8.88 32.42
N GLY A 209 -0.20 7.56 32.27
CA GLY A 209 -1.38 6.78 31.90
C GLY A 209 -1.93 7.06 30.50
N LYS A 210 -1.31 7.95 29.72
CA LYS A 210 -1.78 8.27 28.38
C LYS A 210 -1.42 7.17 27.40
N LYS A 211 -2.31 6.92 26.45
CA LYS A 211 -2.01 6.04 25.32
C LYS A 211 -0.97 6.69 24.42
N THR A 212 -0.07 5.89 23.87
CA THR A 212 0.91 6.35 22.88
C THR A 212 0.25 6.28 21.51
N ALA A 213 -0.36 7.38 21.10
CA ALA A 213 -0.84 7.53 19.71
C ALA A 213 0.37 7.65 18.76
N SER A 214 0.30 7.03 17.60
CA SER A 214 1.29 7.17 16.53
C SER A 214 0.67 7.90 15.35
#